data_a09190e20a42db5145265477e44745be
#
_entry.id   a09190e20a42db5145265477e44745be
#
_cell.length_a   1.000
_cell.length_b   1.000
_cell.length_c   1.000
_cell.angle_alpha   90.00
_cell.angle_beta   90.00
_cell.angle_gamma   90.00
#
_symmetry.space_group_name_H-M   'P 1'
#
loop_
_entity.id
_entity.type
_entity.pdbx_description
1 polymer ?
#
loop_
_entity_poly.entity_id
_entity_poly.type
_entity_poly.pdbx_seq_one_letter_code
_entity_poly.pdbx_strand_id
1 'polypeptide(L)'
;MTVDLYIPDGVRPKKVERRLAWIIRMFRRNSVSRVILPRDFPYRERLRCFKEIDGLNFYRAVADVLALGWLKAHGLVAAQSCVTLAGTRLCPELEYTARHLCCDVRRICIEVPGGEAALFAAELQREFGVPVTPCGIPSDLTIEFGPTEKTGQLRLWGEQPYLDGLQLRAEGIELSEELQLPILTLLWEMGYLRRQQLQIFMSKTEKSC
;
A
#
# COMPACT_ATOMS: atom_id res chain seq x y z
N MET A 1 13.20 -18.95 0.68
CA MET A 1 12.83 -20.38 0.59
C MET A 1 11.40 -20.45 0.10
N THR A 2 11.17 -21.05 -1.04
CA THR A 2 9.84 -21.32 -1.60
C THR A 2 9.48 -22.77 -1.29
N VAL A 3 8.21 -23.01 -0.94
CA VAL A 3 7.69 -24.36 -0.66
C VAL A 3 6.39 -24.54 -1.41
N ASP A 4 6.38 -25.44 -2.35
CA ASP A 4 5.19 -25.81 -3.11
C ASP A 4 4.40 -26.87 -2.36
N LEU A 5 3.18 -26.51 -1.96
CA LEU A 5 2.25 -27.43 -1.33
C LEU A 5 1.28 -27.95 -2.39
N TYR A 6 1.66 -29.04 -3.05
CA TYR A 6 0.76 -29.72 -3.97
C TYR A 6 -0.25 -30.58 -3.20
N ILE A 7 -1.52 -30.28 -3.34
CA ILE A 7 -2.64 -31.02 -2.77
C ILE A 7 -3.51 -31.52 -3.93
N PRO A 8 -3.36 -32.81 -4.34
CA PRO A 8 -4.23 -33.38 -5.37
C PRO A 8 -5.69 -33.39 -4.92
N ASP A 9 -6.62 -33.32 -5.87
CA ASP A 9 -8.04 -33.48 -5.61
C ASP A 9 -8.35 -34.82 -4.93
N GLY A 10 -9.27 -34.81 -3.96
CA GLY A 10 -9.66 -36.02 -3.23
C GLY A 10 -8.70 -36.50 -2.13
N VAL A 11 -7.68 -35.71 -1.80
CA VAL A 11 -6.77 -36.08 -0.69
C VAL A 11 -7.51 -35.98 0.64
N ARG A 12 -7.40 -37.04 1.46
CA ARG A 12 -8.00 -37.07 2.81
C ARG A 12 -7.48 -35.92 3.68
N PRO A 13 -8.35 -35.19 4.42
CA PRO A 13 -7.97 -34.02 5.24
C PRO A 13 -6.79 -34.29 6.18
N LYS A 14 -6.76 -35.47 6.83
CA LYS A 14 -5.67 -35.88 7.71
C LYS A 14 -4.28 -35.88 7.03
N LYS A 15 -4.22 -36.20 5.73
CA LYS A 15 -2.95 -36.20 4.99
C LYS A 15 -2.48 -34.77 4.71
N VAL A 16 -3.41 -33.86 4.42
CA VAL A 16 -3.12 -32.42 4.26
C VAL A 16 -2.60 -31.85 5.57
N GLU A 17 -3.27 -32.11 6.69
CA GLU A 17 -2.83 -31.66 8.02
C GLU A 17 -1.41 -32.14 8.38
N ARG A 18 -1.09 -33.38 8.07
CA ARG A 18 0.27 -33.89 8.30
C ARG A 18 1.32 -33.15 7.46
N ARG A 19 1.03 -32.83 6.20
CA ARG A 19 1.92 -32.05 5.33
C ARG A 19 2.10 -30.61 5.87
N LEU A 20 1.02 -29.94 6.26
CA LEU A 20 1.07 -28.59 6.85
C LEU A 20 1.88 -28.60 8.17
N ALA A 21 1.66 -29.58 9.05
CA ALA A 21 2.42 -29.72 10.29
C ALA A 21 3.93 -29.95 10.02
N TRP A 22 4.27 -30.64 8.94
CA TRP A 22 5.66 -30.80 8.52
C TRP A 22 6.25 -29.48 8.02
N ILE A 23 5.52 -28.72 7.18
CA ILE A 23 5.95 -27.39 6.66
C ILE A 23 6.17 -26.43 7.85
N ILE A 24 5.22 -26.37 8.79
CA ILE A 24 5.34 -25.53 9.99
C ILE A 24 6.62 -25.86 10.78
N ARG A 25 6.90 -27.14 10.98
CA ARG A 25 8.13 -27.57 11.67
C ARG A 25 9.39 -27.18 10.89
N MET A 26 9.37 -27.34 9.57
CA MET A 26 10.47 -26.96 8.69
C MET A 26 10.71 -25.45 8.76
N PHE A 27 9.68 -24.63 8.66
CA PHE A 27 9.76 -23.17 8.77
C PHE A 27 10.36 -22.75 10.10
N ARG A 28 9.89 -23.33 11.22
CA ARG A 28 10.43 -23.04 12.56
C ARG A 28 11.91 -23.44 12.69
N ARG A 29 12.31 -24.57 12.13
CA ARG A 29 13.71 -25.00 12.13
C ARG A 29 14.63 -24.05 11.36
N ASN A 30 14.10 -23.42 10.31
CA ASN A 30 14.85 -22.46 9.50
C ASN A 30 14.62 -21.01 9.95
N SER A 31 14.10 -20.79 11.16
CA SER A 31 13.85 -19.45 11.73
C SER A 31 13.01 -18.53 10.82
N VAL A 32 12.11 -19.12 10.03
CA VAL A 32 11.18 -18.36 9.21
C VAL A 32 10.16 -17.72 10.16
N SER A 33 10.06 -16.40 10.11
CA SER A 33 9.11 -15.62 10.91
C SER A 33 7.97 -15.03 10.08
N ARG A 34 8.15 -14.96 8.74
CA ARG A 34 7.22 -14.32 7.82
C ARG A 34 6.95 -15.21 6.63
N VAL A 35 5.73 -15.13 6.11
CA VAL A 35 5.28 -15.93 4.96
C VAL A 35 4.54 -15.06 3.94
N ILE A 36 4.67 -15.43 2.69
CA ILE A 36 3.83 -14.95 1.59
C ILE A 36 2.90 -16.11 1.24
N LEU A 37 1.61 -15.86 1.27
CA LEU A 37 0.61 -16.85 0.94
C LEU A 37 -0.17 -16.41 -0.30
N PRO A 38 -0.51 -17.33 -1.21
CA PRO A 38 -1.46 -17.04 -2.28
C PRO A 38 -2.78 -16.54 -1.71
N ARG A 39 -3.48 -15.66 -2.43
CA ARG A 39 -4.75 -15.07 -1.97
C ARG A 39 -5.77 -16.14 -1.58
N ASP A 40 -5.90 -17.17 -2.40
CA ASP A 40 -6.87 -18.25 -2.23
C ASP A 40 -6.33 -19.44 -1.44
N PHE A 41 -5.28 -19.22 -0.62
CA PHE A 41 -4.70 -20.31 0.15
C PHE A 41 -5.67 -20.81 1.24
N PRO A 42 -6.24 -22.02 1.11
CA PRO A 42 -7.36 -22.45 1.94
C PRO A 42 -6.97 -22.79 3.39
N TYR A 43 -5.68 -22.93 3.67
CA TYR A 43 -5.16 -23.30 4.99
C TYR A 43 -4.44 -22.14 5.69
N ARG A 44 -4.76 -20.90 5.36
CA ARG A 44 -4.17 -19.67 5.93
C ARG A 44 -4.21 -19.68 7.46
N GLU A 45 -5.32 -20.08 8.03
CA GLU A 45 -5.51 -20.22 9.49
C GLU A 45 -4.47 -21.11 10.18
N ARG A 46 -3.99 -22.16 9.51
CA ARG A 46 -2.99 -23.07 10.05
C ARG A 46 -1.59 -22.45 10.12
N LEU A 47 -1.35 -21.39 9.36
CA LEU A 47 -0.07 -20.66 9.28
C LEU A 47 -0.06 -19.37 10.09
N ARG A 48 -1.08 -19.09 10.89
CA ARG A 48 -1.18 -17.89 11.77
C ARG A 48 0.01 -17.72 12.75
N CYS A 49 0.77 -18.77 12.98
CA CYS A 49 1.98 -18.67 13.80
C CYS A 49 3.13 -17.93 13.11
N PHE A 50 2.99 -17.63 11.83
CA PHE A 50 3.91 -16.80 11.06
C PHE A 50 3.24 -15.48 10.71
N LYS A 51 4.02 -14.39 10.66
CA LYS A 51 3.50 -13.10 10.21
C LYS A 51 3.34 -13.15 8.69
N GLU A 52 2.12 -12.98 8.21
CA GLU A 52 1.89 -12.79 6.78
C GLU A 52 2.35 -11.39 6.36
N ILE A 53 2.94 -11.29 5.18
CA ILE A 53 3.39 -10.02 4.62
C ILE A 53 2.17 -9.33 4.01
N ASP A 54 1.83 -8.16 4.56
CA ASP A 54 0.71 -7.33 4.14
C ASP A 54 1.21 -6.16 3.28
N GLY A 55 0.91 -6.21 1.98
CA GLY A 55 1.26 -5.16 1.05
C GLY A 55 0.51 -3.84 1.26
N LEU A 56 -0.63 -3.85 1.95
CA LEU A 56 -1.39 -2.63 2.23
C LEU A 56 -0.60 -1.64 3.07
N ASN A 57 0.08 -2.12 4.11
CA ASN A 57 0.92 -1.28 4.96
C ASN A 57 2.08 -0.66 4.17
N PHE A 58 2.62 -1.40 3.20
CA PHE A 58 3.66 -0.87 2.32
C PHE A 58 3.12 0.25 1.43
N TYR A 59 1.96 0.06 0.78
CA TYR A 59 1.33 1.11 -0.03
C TYR A 59 1.04 2.37 0.79
N ARG A 60 0.56 2.22 2.02
CA ARG A 60 0.34 3.36 2.93
C ARG A 60 1.65 4.08 3.28
N ALA A 61 2.71 3.32 3.52
CA ALA A 61 4.01 3.90 3.86
C ALA A 61 4.67 4.66 2.70
N VAL A 62 4.29 4.38 1.45
CA VAL A 62 4.81 5.02 0.24
C VAL A 62 3.74 5.79 -0.54
N ALA A 63 2.68 6.22 0.15
CA ALA A 63 1.54 6.90 -0.47
C ALA A 63 1.91 8.22 -1.13
N ASP A 64 2.90 8.94 -0.62
CA ASP A 64 3.47 10.13 -1.25
C ASP A 64 4.13 9.81 -2.59
N VAL A 65 4.89 8.72 -2.68
CA VAL A 65 5.51 8.26 -3.95
C VAL A 65 4.43 7.86 -4.95
N LEU A 66 3.38 7.15 -4.49
CA LEU A 66 2.23 6.80 -5.33
C LEU A 66 1.51 8.06 -5.84
N ALA A 67 1.31 9.07 -4.97
CA ALA A 67 0.68 10.33 -5.35
C ALA A 67 1.45 11.06 -6.46
N LEU A 68 2.75 11.26 -6.25
CA LEU A 68 3.60 11.94 -7.24
C LEU A 68 3.70 11.14 -8.54
N GLY A 69 3.76 9.82 -8.46
CA GLY A 69 3.74 8.93 -9.62
C GLY A 69 2.43 9.01 -10.38
N TRP A 70 1.29 9.07 -9.69
CA TRP A 70 -0.03 9.22 -10.29
C TRP A 70 -0.17 10.55 -11.02
N LEU A 71 0.19 11.66 -10.36
CA LEU A 71 0.16 12.99 -10.98
C LEU A 71 1.00 13.03 -12.25
N LYS A 72 2.24 12.51 -12.18
CA LYS A 72 3.14 12.43 -13.34
C LYS A 72 2.54 11.59 -14.48
N ALA A 73 1.95 10.45 -14.18
CA ALA A 73 1.36 9.55 -15.16
C ALA A 73 0.15 10.17 -15.88
N HIS A 74 -0.56 11.09 -15.22
CA HIS A 74 -1.69 11.84 -15.78
C HIS A 74 -1.27 13.19 -16.39
N GLY A 75 0.03 13.46 -16.53
CA GLY A 75 0.54 14.70 -17.12
C GLY A 75 0.34 15.94 -16.26
N LEU A 76 0.08 15.77 -14.95
CA LEU A 76 -0.13 16.86 -14.01
C LEU A 76 1.20 17.26 -13.36
N VAL A 77 1.37 18.56 -13.19
CA VAL A 77 2.55 19.14 -12.52
C VAL A 77 2.27 19.19 -11.03
N ALA A 78 3.01 18.43 -10.22
CA ALA A 78 2.78 18.34 -8.77
C ALA A 78 2.72 19.73 -8.10
N ALA A 79 3.67 20.61 -8.41
CA ALA A 79 3.71 21.99 -7.87
C ALA A 79 2.50 22.87 -8.22
N GLN A 80 1.60 22.41 -9.09
CA GLN A 80 0.37 23.09 -9.45
C GLN A 80 -0.89 22.34 -8.98
N SER A 81 -0.70 21.11 -8.48
CA SER A 81 -1.78 20.19 -8.15
C SER A 81 -2.27 20.35 -6.72
N CYS A 82 -3.54 19.98 -6.53
CA CYS A 82 -4.20 19.87 -5.24
C CYS A 82 -4.41 18.39 -4.92
N VAL A 83 -3.94 17.91 -3.76
CA VAL A 83 -4.08 16.53 -3.31
C VAL A 83 -4.96 16.48 -2.08
N THR A 84 -5.99 15.64 -2.10
CA THR A 84 -6.84 15.36 -0.94
C THR A 84 -6.40 14.05 -0.26
N LEU A 85 -6.19 14.11 1.04
CA LEU A 85 -5.96 12.94 1.89
C LEU A 85 -7.22 12.71 2.72
N ALA A 86 -7.88 11.59 2.51
CA ALA A 86 -9.17 11.30 3.11
C ALA A 86 -9.11 10.05 4.01
N GLY A 87 -9.87 10.05 5.08
CA GLY A 87 -9.94 8.93 6.01
C GLY A 87 -10.96 9.10 7.10
N THR A 88 -11.25 8.03 7.85
CA THR A 88 -12.17 8.05 9.00
C THR A 88 -11.54 8.66 10.25
N ARG A 89 -10.23 8.68 10.32
CA ARG A 89 -9.43 9.25 11.41
C ARG A 89 -8.05 9.67 10.93
N LEU A 90 -7.43 10.56 11.65
CA LEU A 90 -6.03 10.88 11.46
C LEU A 90 -5.18 9.65 11.84
N CYS A 91 -4.34 9.18 10.93
CA CYS A 91 -3.45 8.04 11.14
C CYS A 91 -2.02 8.41 10.77
N PRO A 92 -1.00 7.74 11.36
CA PRO A 92 0.41 8.10 11.15
C PRO A 92 0.83 8.11 9.68
N GLU A 93 0.28 7.20 8.86
CA GLU A 93 0.62 7.10 7.43
C GLU A 93 0.05 8.30 6.65
N LEU A 94 -1.15 8.76 6.99
CA LEU A 94 -1.77 9.97 6.40
C LEU A 94 -0.95 11.21 6.78
N GLU A 95 -0.62 11.37 8.08
CA GLU A 95 0.21 12.48 8.55
C GLU A 95 1.57 12.52 7.87
N TYR A 96 2.22 11.35 7.78
CA TYR A 96 3.50 11.21 7.11
C TYR A 96 3.41 11.59 5.63
N THR A 97 2.38 11.09 4.92
CA THR A 97 2.13 11.41 3.52
C THR A 97 1.90 12.91 3.31
N ALA A 98 1.09 13.55 4.18
CA ALA A 98 0.83 14.96 4.12
C ALA A 98 2.13 15.79 4.26
N ARG A 99 2.96 15.48 5.28
CA ARG A 99 4.23 16.19 5.50
C ARG A 99 5.18 16.11 4.31
N HIS A 100 5.26 14.95 3.66
CA HIS A 100 6.11 14.76 2.48
C HIS A 100 5.56 15.50 1.26
N LEU A 101 4.26 15.43 1.01
CA LEU A 101 3.64 16.10 -0.12
C LEU A 101 3.65 17.63 0.00
N CYS A 102 3.72 18.18 1.22
CA CYS A 102 3.81 19.64 1.43
C CYS A 102 4.98 20.29 0.67
N CYS A 103 6.06 19.56 0.40
CA CYS A 103 7.20 20.10 -0.33
C CYS A 103 7.03 20.06 -1.86
N ASP A 104 6.10 19.25 -2.35
CA ASP A 104 6.01 18.91 -3.78
C ASP A 104 4.73 19.43 -4.44
N VAL A 105 3.64 19.59 -3.67
CA VAL A 105 2.33 19.98 -4.24
C VAL A 105 1.93 21.40 -3.87
N ARG A 106 1.08 22.00 -4.68
CA ARG A 106 0.60 23.37 -4.46
C ARG A 106 -0.30 23.48 -3.22
N ARG A 107 -1.10 22.44 -2.95
CA ARG A 107 -2.14 22.48 -1.93
C ARG A 107 -2.46 21.09 -1.42
N ILE A 108 -2.74 20.97 -0.14
CA ILE A 108 -3.24 19.75 0.48
C ILE A 108 -4.61 20.02 1.09
N CYS A 109 -5.52 19.07 0.95
CA CYS A 109 -6.78 19.01 1.65
C CYS A 109 -6.80 17.78 2.56
N ILE A 110 -7.23 17.94 3.82
CA ILE A 110 -7.36 16.84 4.78
C ILE A 110 -8.83 16.63 5.05
N GLU A 111 -9.38 15.55 4.52
CA GLU A 111 -10.78 15.15 4.71
C GLU A 111 -10.86 14.04 5.77
N VAL A 112 -10.68 14.44 7.02
CA VAL A 112 -10.80 13.54 8.18
C VAL A 112 -11.73 14.24 9.19
N PRO A 113 -12.76 13.54 9.71
CA PRO A 113 -13.66 14.12 10.70
C PRO A 113 -12.93 14.39 12.02
N GLY A 114 -13.37 15.45 12.73
CA GLY A 114 -12.89 15.77 14.07
C GLY A 114 -11.90 16.92 14.16
N GLY A 115 -11.67 17.38 15.38
CA GLY A 115 -10.82 18.55 15.67
C GLY A 115 -9.33 18.29 15.47
N GLU A 116 -8.88 17.04 15.56
CA GLU A 116 -7.47 16.64 15.39
C GLU A 116 -6.97 16.96 13.97
N ALA A 117 -7.81 16.72 12.97
CA ALA A 117 -7.49 17.04 11.58
C ALA A 117 -7.28 18.54 11.35
N ALA A 118 -8.10 19.37 12.00
CA ALA A 118 -7.98 20.82 11.91
C ALA A 118 -6.70 21.33 12.59
N LEU A 119 -6.34 20.76 13.73
CA LEU A 119 -5.08 21.08 14.42
C LEU A 119 -3.86 20.67 13.59
N PHE A 120 -3.90 19.48 13.02
CA PHE A 120 -2.86 19.00 12.14
C PHE A 120 -2.72 19.84 10.87
N ALA A 121 -3.84 20.25 10.27
CA ALA A 121 -3.85 21.15 9.13
C ALA A 121 -3.20 22.52 9.45
N ALA A 122 -3.50 23.09 10.62
CA ALA A 122 -2.87 24.32 11.07
C ALA A 122 -1.36 24.15 11.36
N GLU A 123 -0.96 22.98 11.87
CA GLU A 123 0.45 22.64 12.06
C GLU A 123 1.22 22.59 10.73
N LEU A 124 0.68 21.88 9.72
CA LEU A 124 1.27 21.80 8.39
C LEU A 124 1.41 23.18 7.74
N GLN A 125 0.38 24.01 7.85
CA GLN A 125 0.42 25.38 7.32
C GLN A 125 1.51 26.22 7.99
N ARG A 126 1.68 26.08 9.31
CA ARG A 126 2.71 26.80 10.07
C ARG A 126 4.11 26.29 9.75
N GLU A 127 4.29 24.97 9.57
CA GLU A 127 5.58 24.33 9.36
C GLU A 127 6.09 24.51 7.92
N PHE A 128 5.21 24.31 6.95
CA PHE A 128 5.58 24.26 5.52
C PHE A 128 5.08 25.47 4.71
N GLY A 129 4.20 26.31 5.27
CA GLY A 129 3.62 27.44 4.55
C GLY A 129 2.64 27.05 3.44
N VAL A 130 2.32 25.77 3.31
CA VAL A 130 1.42 25.26 2.27
C VAL A 130 -0.03 25.52 2.67
N PRO A 131 -0.89 26.08 1.78
CA PRO A 131 -2.29 26.23 2.08
C PRO A 131 -2.94 24.87 2.29
N VAL A 132 -3.38 24.60 3.53
CA VAL A 132 -4.26 23.49 3.83
C VAL A 132 -5.68 24.01 3.73
N THR A 133 -6.43 23.53 2.75
CA THR A 133 -7.78 24.01 2.47
C THR A 133 -8.82 23.16 3.17
N PRO A 134 -9.95 23.79 3.62
CA PRO A 134 -11.12 23.05 4.08
C PRO A 134 -11.66 22.13 2.97
N CYS A 135 -12.34 21.07 3.40
CA CYS A 135 -13.04 20.13 2.52
C CYS A 135 -14.00 20.84 1.55
N GLY A 136 -14.13 20.31 0.33
CA GLY A 136 -15.10 20.79 -0.66
C GLY A 136 -14.50 21.50 -1.89
N ILE A 137 -13.19 21.71 -1.94
CA ILE A 137 -12.52 22.21 -3.14
C ILE A 137 -12.19 21.01 -4.04
N PRO A 138 -12.42 21.10 -5.37
CA PRO A 138 -12.00 20.08 -6.29
C PRO A 138 -10.48 19.80 -6.17
N SER A 139 -10.12 18.54 -6.06
CA SER A 139 -8.73 18.09 -6.03
C SER A 139 -8.40 17.32 -7.30
N ASP A 140 -7.14 17.38 -7.70
CA ASP A 140 -6.63 16.61 -8.84
C ASP A 140 -6.47 15.14 -8.50
N LEU A 141 -6.13 14.85 -7.24
CA LEU A 141 -5.95 13.50 -6.73
C LEU A 141 -6.54 13.38 -5.32
N THR A 142 -7.29 12.30 -5.08
CA THR A 142 -7.77 11.91 -3.74
C THR A 142 -7.17 10.56 -3.37
N ILE A 143 -6.54 10.51 -2.18
CA ILE A 143 -5.98 9.28 -1.58
C ILE A 143 -6.79 8.95 -0.33
N GLU A 144 -7.35 7.76 -0.30
CA GLU A 144 -8.16 7.28 0.82
C GLU A 144 -7.35 6.34 1.72
N PHE A 145 -7.26 6.67 3.01
CA PHE A 145 -6.65 5.84 4.06
C PHE A 145 -7.69 5.06 4.89
N GLY A 146 -8.96 5.27 4.62
CA GLY A 146 -10.09 4.61 5.26
C GLY A 146 -11.36 4.80 4.42
N PRO A 147 -12.47 4.12 4.77
CA PRO A 147 -13.72 4.26 4.05
C PRO A 147 -14.24 5.70 4.14
N THR A 148 -14.60 6.28 3.01
CA THR A 148 -15.14 7.63 2.86
C THR A 148 -16.39 7.57 1.98
N GLU A 149 -17.19 8.64 1.98
CA GLU A 149 -18.38 8.74 1.11
C GLU A 149 -18.00 8.98 -0.36
N LYS A 150 -16.84 9.56 -0.60
CA LYS A 150 -16.31 9.85 -1.93
C LYS A 150 -15.41 8.73 -2.40
N THR A 151 -15.39 8.45 -3.68
CA THR A 151 -14.47 7.47 -4.28
C THR A 151 -13.23 8.22 -4.78
N GLY A 152 -12.09 7.97 -4.13
CA GLY A 152 -10.79 8.50 -4.52
C GLY A 152 -10.11 7.67 -5.62
N GLN A 153 -9.16 8.28 -6.31
CA GLN A 153 -8.35 7.64 -7.35
C GLN A 153 -7.39 6.60 -6.76
N LEU A 154 -6.86 6.86 -5.55
CA LEU A 154 -6.03 5.89 -4.82
C LEU A 154 -6.75 5.50 -3.53
N ARG A 155 -7.00 4.21 -3.36
CA ARG A 155 -7.67 3.69 -2.17
C ARG A 155 -6.73 2.71 -1.45
N LEU A 156 -6.20 3.15 -0.30
CA LEU A 156 -5.20 2.44 0.50
C LEU A 156 -5.82 1.85 1.77
N TRP A 157 -6.97 1.18 1.61
CA TRP A 157 -7.69 0.53 2.70
C TRP A 157 -8.49 -0.69 2.18
N GLY A 158 -8.98 -1.54 3.10
CA GLY A 158 -9.72 -2.76 2.75
C GLY A 158 -8.80 -3.92 2.37
N GLU A 159 -9.38 -5.00 1.91
CA GLU A 159 -8.65 -6.22 1.53
C GLU A 159 -7.88 -6.05 0.22
N GLN A 160 -8.35 -5.16 -0.65
CA GLN A 160 -7.74 -4.90 -1.95
C GLN A 160 -7.57 -3.39 -2.14
N PRO A 161 -6.34 -2.87 -2.07
CA PRO A 161 -6.07 -1.49 -2.42
C PRO A 161 -6.37 -1.25 -3.90
N TYR A 162 -6.89 -0.07 -4.21
CA TYR A 162 -7.10 0.36 -5.59
C TYR A 162 -6.09 1.46 -5.92
N LEU A 163 -5.33 1.27 -6.97
CA LEU A 163 -4.21 2.14 -7.36
C LEU A 163 -4.40 2.81 -8.73
N ASP A 164 -5.60 2.79 -9.28
CA ASP A 164 -5.92 3.40 -10.58
C ASP A 164 -4.97 2.98 -11.72
N GLY A 165 -4.64 1.70 -11.79
CA GLY A 165 -3.72 1.17 -12.78
C GLY A 165 -2.23 1.43 -12.53
N LEU A 166 -1.86 2.03 -11.40
CA LEU A 166 -0.46 2.17 -11.04
C LEU A 166 0.16 0.84 -10.64
N GLN A 167 1.39 0.63 -11.08
CA GLN A 167 2.28 -0.44 -10.66
C GLN A 167 3.51 0.15 -10.00
N LEU A 168 3.89 -0.43 -8.87
CA LEU A 168 5.08 -0.05 -8.14
C LEU A 168 6.19 -1.07 -8.42
N ARG A 169 7.37 -0.60 -8.80
CA ARG A 169 8.57 -1.43 -9.00
C ARG A 169 9.74 -0.83 -8.21
N ALA A 170 10.76 -1.62 -7.99
CA ALA A 170 12.02 -1.14 -7.47
C ALA A 170 13.12 -1.28 -8.52
N GLU A 171 13.98 -0.29 -8.59
CA GLU A 171 15.11 -0.28 -9.50
C GLU A 171 16.03 -1.50 -9.25
N GLY A 172 16.37 -2.21 -10.31
CA GLY A 172 17.24 -3.39 -10.24
C GLY A 172 16.59 -4.66 -9.68
N ILE A 173 15.26 -4.65 -9.44
CA ILE A 173 14.52 -5.82 -8.93
C ILE A 173 13.48 -6.23 -9.97
N GLU A 174 13.75 -7.33 -10.68
CA GLU A 174 12.81 -7.95 -11.61
C GLU A 174 12.17 -9.16 -10.96
N LEU A 175 10.86 -9.10 -10.75
CA LEU A 175 10.05 -10.13 -10.10
C LEU A 175 8.77 -10.38 -10.90
N SER A 176 8.20 -11.58 -10.78
CA SER A 176 6.85 -11.85 -11.27
C SER A 176 5.83 -10.97 -10.52
N GLU A 177 4.73 -10.61 -11.18
CA GLU A 177 3.70 -9.72 -10.60
C GLU A 177 3.17 -10.23 -9.24
N GLU A 178 3.01 -11.55 -9.09
CA GLU A 178 2.53 -12.16 -7.85
C GLU A 178 3.48 -12.00 -6.66
N LEU A 179 4.78 -12.02 -6.91
CA LEU A 179 5.80 -11.92 -5.86
C LEU A 179 6.30 -10.50 -5.64
N GLN A 180 6.03 -9.60 -6.58
CA GLN A 180 6.58 -8.24 -6.57
C GLN A 180 6.20 -7.48 -5.31
N LEU A 181 4.91 -7.32 -5.05
CA LEU A 181 4.45 -6.57 -3.88
C LEU A 181 4.91 -7.18 -2.55
N PRO A 182 4.74 -8.50 -2.31
CA PRO A 182 5.20 -9.11 -1.07
C PRO A 182 6.71 -8.96 -0.83
N ILE A 183 7.53 -9.10 -1.88
CA ILE A 183 8.99 -8.96 -1.74
C ILE A 183 9.39 -7.51 -1.52
N LEU A 184 8.79 -6.55 -2.25
CA LEU A 184 9.03 -5.12 -2.00
C LEU A 184 8.64 -4.73 -0.57
N THR A 185 7.50 -5.23 -0.07
CA THR A 185 7.05 -5.03 1.31
C THR A 185 8.09 -5.57 2.30
N LEU A 186 8.59 -6.77 2.08
CA LEU A 186 9.60 -7.38 2.93
C LEU A 186 10.90 -6.57 2.94
N LEU A 187 11.40 -6.18 1.77
CA LEU A 187 12.62 -5.38 1.64
C LEU A 187 12.47 -4.01 2.29
N TRP A 188 11.28 -3.40 2.17
CA TRP A 188 10.95 -2.15 2.85
C TRP A 188 10.96 -2.30 4.38
N GLU A 189 10.26 -3.30 4.92
CA GLU A 189 10.23 -3.57 6.36
C GLU A 189 11.61 -3.92 6.94
N MET A 190 12.51 -4.49 6.14
CA MET A 190 13.89 -4.78 6.52
C MET A 190 14.85 -3.60 6.33
N GLY A 191 14.38 -2.49 5.78
CA GLY A 191 15.20 -1.30 5.52
C GLY A 191 16.16 -1.41 4.33
N TYR A 192 16.00 -2.44 3.50
CA TYR A 192 16.83 -2.62 2.28
C TYR A 192 16.30 -1.85 1.07
N LEU A 193 15.04 -1.44 1.10
CA LEU A 193 14.42 -0.67 0.03
C LEU A 193 14.19 0.77 0.49
N ARG A 194 14.68 1.72 -0.29
CA ARG A 194 14.51 3.17 -0.05
C ARG A 194 13.52 3.77 -1.02
N ARG A 195 12.88 4.90 -0.66
CA ARG A 195 11.90 5.62 -1.49
C ARG A 195 12.43 5.98 -2.86
N GLN A 196 13.67 6.44 -2.95
CA GLN A 196 14.31 6.87 -4.21
C GLN A 196 14.50 5.72 -5.22
N GLN A 197 14.45 4.47 -4.75
CA GLN A 197 14.55 3.27 -5.59
C GLN A 197 13.19 2.82 -6.14
N LEU A 198 12.10 3.43 -5.65
CA LEU A 198 10.75 3.10 -6.10
C LEU A 198 10.42 3.84 -7.39
N GLN A 199 9.87 3.12 -8.34
CA GLN A 199 9.42 3.63 -9.62
C GLN A 199 7.94 3.30 -9.82
N ILE A 200 7.19 4.28 -10.30
CA ILE A 200 5.76 4.16 -10.58
C ILE A 200 5.55 4.11 -12.08
N PHE A 201 4.77 3.14 -12.51
CA PHE A 201 4.39 2.95 -13.91
C PHE A 201 2.87 2.82 -14.00
N MET A 202 2.32 3.27 -15.13
CA MET A 202 0.93 2.93 -15.48
C MET A 202 0.92 1.54 -16.11
N SER A 203 0.07 0.66 -15.58
CA SER A 203 -0.28 -0.56 -16.29
C SER A 203 -0.89 -0.17 -17.64
N LYS A 204 -0.36 -0.68 -18.74
CA LYS A 204 -1.06 -0.59 -20.01
C LYS A 204 -2.32 -1.45 -19.87
N THR A 205 -3.44 -0.83 -19.58
CA THR A 205 -4.73 -1.49 -19.72
C THR A 205 -4.86 -1.83 -21.20
N GLU A 206 -4.70 -3.09 -21.57
CA GLU A 206 -5.17 -3.54 -22.86
C GLU A 206 -6.66 -3.24 -22.90
N LYS A 207 -7.01 -2.21 -23.63
CA LYS A 207 -8.41 -1.98 -24.00
C LYS A 207 -8.78 -3.18 -24.86
N SER A 208 -9.40 -4.17 -24.24
CA SER A 208 -10.17 -5.17 -24.98
C SER A 208 -11.24 -4.42 -25.75
N CYS A 209 -11.04 -4.32 -27.06
CA CYS A 209 -12.08 -3.93 -28.00
C CYS A 209 -13.13 -5.03 -28.07
#